data_8c4119773d1f833a8969d32e9cbade2c
#
_entry.id   8c4119773d1f833a8969d32e9cbade2c
#
_cell.length_a   1.000
_cell.length_b   1.000
_cell.length_c   1.000
_cell.angle_alpha   90.00
_cell.angle_beta   90.00
_cell.angle_gamma   90.00
#
_symmetry.space_group_name_H-M   'P 1'
#
loop_
_entity.id
_entity.type
_entity.pdbx_description
1 polymer ?
#
loop_
_entity_poly.entity_id
_entity_poly.type
_entity_poly.pdbx_seq_one_letter_code
_entity_poly.pdbx_strand_id
1 'polypeptide(L)'
;RDYYASRGLGDVYKRQMRWNTMTLEFESRPCNESFARVSAAAFLAQLNPTVEEVADVKTAISEAVTNAMIHGYRQEKGKIQMKCVLDLEEKVFQVTVKDTGVGIENVEKAMEPMFTTCPELERSGMGFSFMEAFMDELEVRSHPGWGTEVVMKRKIGVHPEM
;
A
#
# COMPACT_ATOMS: atom_id res chain seq x y z
N ARG A 1 18.04 39.58 -12.68
CA ARG A 1 17.89 38.33 -11.99
C ARG A 1 19.16 37.49 -12.16
N ASP A 2 19.72 37.04 -11.08
CA ASP A 2 20.91 36.19 -11.12
C ASP A 2 20.54 34.82 -11.66
N TYR A 3 21.10 34.44 -12.80
CA TYR A 3 20.88 33.16 -13.46
C TYR A 3 21.34 31.98 -12.60
N TYR A 4 22.45 32.13 -11.88
CA TYR A 4 22.99 31.07 -11.03
C TYR A 4 22.12 30.80 -9.81
N ALA A 5 21.58 31.83 -9.18
CA ALA A 5 20.67 31.68 -8.07
C ALA A 5 19.38 30.97 -8.50
N SER A 6 18.85 31.32 -9.67
CA SER A 6 17.67 30.66 -10.25
C SER A 6 17.93 29.18 -10.56
N ARG A 7 19.13 28.85 -11.06
CA ARG A 7 19.52 27.47 -11.37
C ARG A 7 19.70 26.64 -10.10
N GLY A 8 20.31 27.20 -9.05
CA GLY A 8 20.45 26.53 -7.76
C GLY A 8 19.11 26.25 -7.11
N LEU A 9 18.16 27.20 -7.17
CA LEU A 9 16.81 26.99 -6.68
C LEU A 9 16.07 25.89 -7.47
N GLY A 10 16.29 25.80 -8.78
CA GLY A 10 15.73 24.74 -9.60
C GLY A 10 16.22 23.35 -9.19
N ASP A 11 17.50 23.21 -8.89
CA ASP A 11 18.07 21.93 -8.45
C ASP A 11 17.54 21.51 -7.07
N VAL A 12 17.41 22.45 -6.13
CA VAL A 12 16.81 22.20 -4.82
C VAL A 12 15.34 21.79 -4.99
N TYR A 13 14.60 22.49 -5.82
CA TYR A 13 13.20 22.20 -6.11
C TYR A 13 13.03 20.81 -6.69
N LYS A 14 13.86 20.39 -7.65
CA LYS A 14 13.84 19.04 -8.25
C LYS A 14 14.08 17.96 -7.20
N ARG A 15 15.01 18.16 -6.28
CA ARG A 15 15.26 17.21 -5.20
C ARG A 15 14.08 17.09 -4.25
N GLN A 16 13.45 18.20 -3.90
CA GLN A 16 12.25 18.23 -3.07
C GLN A 16 11.05 17.59 -3.77
N MET A 17 10.98 17.73 -5.09
CA MET A 17 9.89 17.18 -5.90
C MET A 17 10.09 15.72 -6.30
N ARG A 18 11.23 15.12 -5.98
CA ARG A 18 11.45 13.69 -6.24
C ARG A 18 10.44 12.82 -5.50
N TRP A 19 10.12 13.22 -4.28
CA TRP A 19 9.23 12.47 -3.41
C TRP A 19 7.89 13.17 -3.29
N ASN A 20 6.82 12.42 -3.50
CA ASN A 20 5.48 12.91 -3.23
C ASN A 20 4.79 11.92 -2.29
N THR A 21 4.21 12.43 -1.22
CA THR A 21 3.67 11.60 -0.14
C THR A 21 2.24 12.02 0.17
N MET A 22 1.39 11.03 0.37
CA MET A 22 0.00 11.20 0.78
C MET A 22 -0.29 10.26 1.93
N THR A 23 -0.97 10.74 2.95
CA THR A 23 -1.46 9.90 4.05
C THR A 23 -2.96 10.06 4.17
N LEU A 24 -3.64 8.92 4.28
CA LEU A 24 -5.09 8.84 4.44
C LEU A 24 -5.38 8.03 5.69
N GLU A 25 -6.19 8.59 6.58
CA GLU A 25 -6.65 7.87 7.76
C GLU A 25 -8.17 7.76 7.70
N PHE A 26 -8.69 6.57 7.94
CA PHE A 26 -10.11 6.31 7.83
C PHE A 26 -10.58 5.25 8.82
N GLU A 27 -11.86 5.28 9.11
CA GLU A 27 -12.47 4.29 9.99
C GLU A 27 -12.48 2.90 9.32
N SER A 28 -12.36 1.85 10.13
CA SER A 28 -12.44 0.46 9.67
C SER A 28 -13.88 0.10 9.32
N ARG A 29 -14.32 0.59 8.17
CA ARG A 29 -15.66 0.33 7.62
C ARG A 29 -15.53 -0.24 6.22
N PRO A 30 -16.30 -1.27 5.85
CA PRO A 30 -16.20 -1.88 4.52
C PRO A 30 -16.30 -0.89 3.35
N CYS A 31 -17.10 0.17 3.48
CA CYS A 31 -17.24 1.19 2.43
C CYS A 31 -15.95 1.99 2.21
N ASN A 32 -15.05 2.05 3.19
CA ASN A 32 -13.81 2.80 3.09
C ASN A 32 -12.69 2.05 2.34
N GLU A 33 -12.84 0.75 2.13
CA GLU A 33 -11.90 -0.02 1.31
C GLU A 33 -11.86 0.53 -0.12
N SER A 34 -13.01 0.72 -0.71
CA SER A 34 -13.15 1.27 -2.04
C SER A 34 -12.55 2.67 -2.16
N PHE A 35 -12.80 3.52 -1.16
CA PHE A 35 -12.25 4.88 -1.10
C PHE A 35 -10.72 4.86 -1.04
N ALA A 36 -10.14 4.01 -0.19
CA ALA A 36 -8.69 3.88 -0.08
C ALA A 36 -8.06 3.43 -1.40
N ARG A 37 -8.63 2.41 -2.02
CA ARG A 37 -8.17 1.85 -3.29
C ARG A 37 -8.20 2.88 -4.41
N VAL A 38 -9.29 3.60 -4.55
CA VAL A 38 -9.46 4.62 -5.59
C VAL A 38 -8.52 5.81 -5.35
N SER A 39 -8.38 6.24 -4.09
CA SER A 39 -7.46 7.33 -3.73
C SER A 39 -6.01 6.98 -4.07
N ALA A 40 -5.58 5.76 -3.76
CA ALA A 40 -4.24 5.30 -4.10
C ALA A 40 -4.03 5.23 -5.62
N ALA A 41 -5.02 4.75 -6.37
CA ALA A 41 -4.94 4.69 -7.83
C ALA A 41 -4.82 6.09 -8.44
N ALA A 42 -5.56 7.05 -7.93
CA ALA A 42 -5.48 8.43 -8.40
C ALA A 42 -4.09 9.03 -8.12
N PHE A 43 -3.52 8.72 -6.96
CA PHE A 43 -2.18 9.16 -6.59
C PHE A 43 -1.10 8.52 -7.47
N LEU A 44 -1.21 7.21 -7.70
CA LEU A 44 -0.33 6.43 -8.58
C LEU A 44 -0.33 6.96 -10.01
N ALA A 45 -1.42 7.54 -10.47
CA ALA A 45 -1.57 8.06 -11.84
C ALA A 45 -0.46 9.04 -12.24
N GLN A 46 0.16 9.71 -11.27
CA GLN A 46 1.28 10.62 -11.52
C GLN A 46 2.51 9.92 -12.12
N LEU A 47 2.63 8.60 -11.99
CA LEU A 47 3.72 7.81 -12.56
C LEU A 47 3.40 7.26 -13.95
N ASN A 48 2.28 7.62 -14.53
CA ASN A 48 1.81 7.13 -15.83
C ASN A 48 1.81 5.58 -15.92
N PRO A 49 1.11 4.91 -14.99
CA PRO A 49 1.05 3.45 -15.00
C PRO A 49 0.20 2.92 -16.15
N THR A 50 0.44 1.66 -16.51
CA THR A 50 -0.47 0.93 -17.40
C THR A 50 -1.75 0.57 -16.67
N VAL A 51 -2.79 0.21 -17.41
CA VAL A 51 -4.05 -0.27 -16.84
C VAL A 51 -3.83 -1.51 -15.98
N GLU A 52 -2.94 -2.40 -16.41
CA GLU A 52 -2.58 -3.60 -15.66
C GLU A 52 -1.89 -3.27 -14.34
N GLU A 53 -0.93 -2.35 -14.36
CA GLU A 53 -0.25 -1.89 -13.16
C GLU A 53 -1.22 -1.26 -12.15
N VAL A 54 -2.16 -0.45 -12.63
CA VAL A 54 -3.21 0.13 -11.78
C VAL A 54 -4.07 -0.97 -11.15
N ALA A 55 -4.48 -1.95 -11.95
CA ALA A 55 -5.32 -3.06 -11.48
C ALA A 55 -4.57 -3.89 -10.40
N ASP A 56 -3.30 -4.18 -10.62
CA ASP A 56 -2.47 -4.93 -9.68
C ASP A 56 -2.35 -4.20 -8.34
N VAL A 57 -2.02 -2.91 -8.40
CA VAL A 57 -1.88 -2.08 -7.19
C VAL A 57 -3.21 -1.98 -6.45
N LYS A 58 -4.31 -1.76 -7.16
CA LYS A 58 -5.64 -1.69 -6.55
C LYS A 58 -5.99 -2.99 -5.83
N THR A 59 -5.71 -4.13 -6.44
CA THR A 59 -5.96 -5.44 -5.84
C THR A 59 -5.12 -5.64 -4.57
N ALA A 60 -3.83 -5.32 -4.62
CA ALA A 60 -2.95 -5.45 -3.46
C ALA A 60 -3.41 -4.57 -2.29
N ILE A 61 -3.78 -3.33 -2.56
CA ILE A 61 -4.29 -2.41 -1.54
C ILE A 61 -5.60 -2.91 -0.95
N SER A 62 -6.50 -3.36 -1.81
CA SER A 62 -7.79 -3.93 -1.39
C SER A 62 -7.59 -5.08 -0.40
N GLU A 63 -6.66 -5.97 -0.70
CA GLU A 63 -6.34 -7.10 0.18
C GLU A 63 -5.73 -6.64 1.51
N ALA A 64 -4.81 -5.68 1.48
CA ALA A 64 -4.17 -5.16 2.69
C ALA A 64 -5.18 -4.45 3.60
N VAL A 65 -6.06 -3.63 3.04
CA VAL A 65 -7.08 -2.90 3.79
C VAL A 65 -8.14 -3.87 4.34
N THR A 66 -8.57 -4.83 3.54
CA THR A 66 -9.54 -5.84 3.98
C THR A 66 -8.96 -6.68 5.12
N ASN A 67 -7.69 -7.07 5.03
CA ASN A 67 -7.03 -7.78 6.11
C ASN A 67 -6.99 -6.98 7.42
N ALA A 68 -6.73 -5.68 7.34
CA ALA A 68 -6.75 -4.82 8.51
C ALA A 68 -8.15 -4.78 9.15
N MET A 69 -9.20 -4.72 8.34
CA MET A 69 -10.57 -4.70 8.81
C MET A 69 -11.02 -6.02 9.44
N ILE A 70 -10.71 -7.15 8.77
CA ILE A 70 -11.16 -8.49 9.18
C ILE A 70 -10.29 -9.04 10.30
N HIS A 71 -8.98 -9.05 10.12
CA HIS A 71 -8.04 -9.72 11.02
C HIS A 71 -7.45 -8.78 12.07
N GLY A 72 -7.23 -7.50 11.72
CA GLY A 72 -6.72 -6.50 12.66
C GLY A 72 -7.77 -6.11 13.68
N TYR A 73 -8.89 -5.64 13.22
CA TYR A 73 -9.97 -5.15 14.07
C TYR A 73 -11.13 -6.12 14.26
N ARG A 74 -11.15 -7.24 13.52
CA ARG A 74 -12.20 -8.27 13.60
C ARG A 74 -13.61 -7.68 13.48
N GLN A 75 -13.75 -6.71 12.55
CA GLN A 75 -14.98 -5.95 12.30
C GLN A 75 -15.41 -5.03 13.46
N GLU A 76 -14.54 -4.83 14.43
CA GLU A 76 -14.76 -3.83 15.48
C GLU A 76 -14.25 -2.45 15.04
N LYS A 77 -14.52 -1.44 15.85
CA LYS A 77 -14.09 -0.07 15.56
C LYS A 77 -12.57 0.06 15.63
N GLY A 78 -12.02 0.75 14.66
CA GLY A 78 -10.60 1.07 14.62
C GLY A 78 -10.31 2.00 13.44
N LYS A 79 -9.12 2.54 13.40
CA LYS A 79 -8.68 3.39 12.31
C LYS A 79 -7.57 2.72 11.52
N ILE A 80 -7.62 2.88 10.22
CA ILE A 80 -6.60 2.38 9.31
C ILE A 80 -5.90 3.58 8.70
N GLN A 81 -4.57 3.53 8.67
CA GLN A 81 -3.76 4.54 8.02
C GLN A 81 -3.14 3.96 6.75
N MET A 82 -3.32 4.64 5.65
CA MET A 82 -2.68 4.31 4.38
C MET A 82 -1.76 5.46 3.99
N LYS A 83 -0.48 5.16 3.83
CA LYS A 83 0.51 6.13 3.38
C LYS A 83 1.06 5.70 2.04
N CYS A 84 0.96 6.58 1.05
CA CYS A 84 1.52 6.35 -0.28
C CYS A 84 2.70 7.29 -0.50
N VAL A 85 3.79 6.75 -1.03
CA VAL A 85 4.98 7.50 -1.38
C VAL A 85 5.32 7.24 -2.83
N LEU A 86 5.51 8.29 -3.60
CA LEU A 86 6.01 8.21 -4.97
C LEU A 86 7.45 8.65 -5.02
N ASP A 87 8.30 7.81 -5.60
CA ASP A 87 9.60 8.24 -6.11
C ASP A 87 9.42 8.60 -7.57
N LEU A 88 9.34 9.90 -7.86
CA LEU A 88 9.05 10.40 -9.21
C LEU A 88 10.23 10.23 -10.15
N GLU A 89 11.43 10.08 -9.62
CA GLU A 89 12.64 9.86 -10.42
C GLU A 89 12.78 8.39 -10.83
N GLU A 90 12.72 7.48 -9.86
CA GLU A 90 12.84 6.04 -10.10
C GLU A 90 11.51 5.39 -10.50
N LYS A 91 10.42 6.12 -10.46
CA LYS A 91 9.06 5.62 -10.74
C LYS A 91 8.68 4.43 -9.86
N VAL A 92 8.84 4.60 -8.57
CA VAL A 92 8.46 3.58 -7.59
C VAL A 92 7.27 4.08 -6.77
N PHE A 93 6.26 3.25 -6.67
CA PHE A 93 5.12 3.45 -5.79
C PHE A 93 5.30 2.58 -4.54
N GLN A 94 5.21 3.20 -3.38
CA GLN A 94 5.22 2.49 -2.11
C GLN A 94 3.94 2.82 -1.34
N VAL A 95 3.30 1.80 -0.81
CA VAL A 95 2.14 1.96 0.05
C VAL A 95 2.33 1.21 1.36
N THR A 96 1.97 1.85 2.45
CA THR A 96 1.97 1.27 3.78
C THR A 96 0.55 1.29 4.31
N VAL A 97 0.05 0.15 4.72
CA VAL A 97 -1.26 0.02 5.37
C VAL A 97 -1.03 -0.42 6.80
N LYS A 98 -1.46 0.41 7.74
CA LYS A 98 -1.22 0.21 9.17
C LYS A 98 -2.52 0.16 9.95
N ASP A 99 -2.64 -0.83 10.82
CA ASP A 99 -3.69 -0.90 11.82
C ASP A 99 -3.07 -1.06 13.22
N THR A 100 -3.82 -0.74 14.25
CA THR A 100 -3.42 -0.92 15.64
C THR A 100 -4.31 -1.97 16.32
N GLY A 101 -4.67 -3.00 15.55
CA GLY A 101 -5.51 -4.10 15.99
C GLY A 101 -4.75 -5.16 16.78
N VAL A 102 -5.24 -6.40 16.68
CA VAL A 102 -4.72 -7.50 17.51
C VAL A 102 -3.31 -7.96 17.13
N GLY A 103 -2.86 -7.68 15.91
CA GLY A 103 -1.58 -8.15 15.42
C GLY A 103 -1.63 -9.61 14.97
N ILE A 104 -0.50 -10.08 14.47
CA ILE A 104 -0.32 -11.44 13.95
C ILE A 104 0.75 -12.13 14.79
N GLU A 105 0.44 -13.30 15.35
CA GLU A 105 1.40 -14.06 16.15
C GLU A 105 2.54 -14.62 15.31
N ASN A 106 2.21 -15.19 14.15
CA ASN A 106 3.18 -15.82 13.27
C ASN A 106 2.98 -15.28 11.85
N VAL A 107 3.79 -14.28 11.47
CA VAL A 107 3.71 -13.64 10.16
C VAL A 107 4.02 -14.61 9.03
N GLU A 108 5.02 -15.48 9.20
CA GLU A 108 5.39 -16.46 8.17
C GLU A 108 4.23 -17.38 7.84
N LYS A 109 3.56 -17.88 8.87
CA LYS A 109 2.38 -18.74 8.69
C LYS A 109 1.21 -17.99 8.08
N ALA A 110 0.99 -16.75 8.49
CA ALA A 110 -0.08 -15.90 7.95
C ALA A 110 0.10 -15.64 6.46
N MET A 111 1.32 -15.63 5.96
CA MET A 111 1.63 -15.44 4.54
C MET A 111 1.45 -16.70 3.70
N GLU A 112 1.24 -17.87 4.32
CA GLU A 112 0.96 -19.09 3.58
C GLU A 112 -0.39 -18.98 2.86
N PRO A 113 -0.50 -19.51 1.61
CA PRO A 113 -1.76 -19.53 0.89
C PRO A 113 -2.86 -20.24 1.70
N MET A 114 -4.08 -19.68 1.64
CA MET A 114 -5.28 -20.21 2.31
C MET A 114 -5.27 -20.13 3.84
N PHE A 115 -4.24 -19.54 4.47
CA PHE A 115 -4.27 -19.30 5.91
C PHE A 115 -5.18 -18.13 6.26
N THR A 116 -6.02 -18.28 7.26
CA THR A 116 -6.84 -17.20 7.80
C THR A 116 -7.17 -17.46 9.27
N THR A 117 -7.27 -16.37 10.07
CA THR A 117 -7.74 -16.41 11.46
C THR A 117 -9.26 -16.32 11.56
N CYS A 118 -9.92 -15.91 10.48
CA CYS A 118 -11.38 -15.74 10.40
C CYS A 118 -11.91 -16.35 9.09
N PRO A 119 -11.92 -17.70 8.96
CA PRO A 119 -12.30 -18.36 7.70
C PRO A 119 -13.69 -17.95 7.17
N GLU A 120 -14.64 -17.70 8.05
CA GLU A 120 -15.99 -17.32 7.69
C GLU A 120 -16.13 -15.91 7.13
N LEU A 121 -15.13 -15.05 7.37
CA LEU A 121 -15.14 -13.67 6.92
C LEU A 121 -14.26 -13.44 5.69
N GLU A 122 -13.27 -14.29 5.48
CA GLU A 122 -12.34 -14.14 4.37
C GLU A 122 -12.86 -14.84 3.12
N ARG A 123 -12.89 -14.08 2.01
CA ARG A 123 -13.46 -14.56 0.75
C ARG A 123 -12.60 -15.56 0.00
N SER A 124 -11.28 -15.35 0.01
CA SER A 124 -10.35 -16.14 -0.80
C SER A 124 -9.30 -16.88 -0.01
N GLY A 125 -8.95 -16.42 1.19
CA GLY A 125 -7.82 -16.94 1.96
C GLY A 125 -6.47 -16.68 1.31
N MET A 126 -6.39 -15.80 0.31
CA MET A 126 -5.20 -15.58 -0.53
C MET A 126 -4.61 -14.16 -0.40
N GLY A 127 -5.03 -13.38 0.60
CA GLY A 127 -4.70 -11.96 0.70
C GLY A 127 -3.22 -11.64 0.55
N PHE A 128 -2.35 -12.23 1.37
CA PHE A 128 -0.91 -11.99 1.27
C PHE A 128 -0.30 -12.56 0.00
N SER A 129 -0.83 -13.66 -0.50
CA SER A 129 -0.36 -14.24 -1.76
C SER A 129 -0.66 -13.32 -2.95
N PHE A 130 -1.82 -12.67 -2.97
CA PHE A 130 -2.13 -11.68 -4.00
C PHE A 130 -1.24 -10.44 -3.89
N MET A 131 -1.00 -9.94 -2.67
CA MET A 131 -0.08 -8.83 -2.47
C MET A 131 1.32 -9.17 -3.00
N GLU A 132 1.83 -10.35 -2.68
CA GLU A 132 3.13 -10.82 -3.14
C GLU A 132 3.18 -11.00 -4.66
N ALA A 133 2.10 -11.51 -5.26
CA ALA A 133 2.01 -11.73 -6.70
C ALA A 133 1.98 -10.42 -7.52
N PHE A 134 1.30 -9.40 -7.00
CA PHE A 134 1.07 -8.16 -7.74
C PHE A 134 2.03 -7.03 -7.42
N MET A 135 2.80 -7.15 -6.33
CA MET A 135 3.77 -6.15 -5.95
C MET A 135 5.19 -6.70 -6.06
N ASP A 136 6.16 -5.82 -6.27
CA ASP A 136 7.56 -6.25 -6.38
C ASP A 136 8.16 -6.59 -5.03
N GLU A 137 7.74 -5.89 -3.98
CA GLU A 137 8.20 -6.15 -2.61
C GLU A 137 7.03 -6.12 -1.65
N LEU A 138 7.07 -7.01 -0.68
CA LEU A 138 6.09 -7.08 0.40
C LEU A 138 6.84 -7.30 1.72
N GLU A 139 6.58 -6.44 2.69
CA GLU A 139 7.08 -6.59 4.05
C GLU A 139 5.91 -6.46 5.02
N VAL A 140 5.80 -7.42 5.93
CA VAL A 140 4.76 -7.41 6.96
C VAL A 140 5.44 -7.35 8.32
N ARG A 141 5.11 -6.33 9.09
CA ARG A 141 5.57 -6.15 10.47
C ARG A 141 4.35 -6.22 11.37
N SER A 142 4.38 -7.11 12.34
CA SER A 142 3.25 -7.28 13.24
C SER A 142 3.71 -7.83 14.57
N HIS A 143 3.02 -7.38 15.62
CA HIS A 143 3.22 -7.88 16.97
C HIS A 143 1.86 -7.97 17.66
N PRO A 144 1.60 -9.07 18.40
CA PRO A 144 0.35 -9.18 19.18
C PRO A 144 0.16 -7.98 20.10
N GLY A 145 -1.03 -7.38 20.06
CA GLY A 145 -1.37 -6.20 20.84
C GLY A 145 -0.93 -4.87 20.26
N TRP A 146 -0.10 -4.84 19.20
CA TRP A 146 0.37 -3.60 18.58
C TRP A 146 -0.35 -3.30 17.26
N GLY A 147 -0.68 -4.35 16.54
CA GLY A 147 -1.26 -4.26 15.21
C GLY A 147 -0.33 -4.73 14.12
N THR A 148 -0.66 -4.35 12.90
CA THR A 148 0.05 -4.81 11.70
C THR A 148 0.37 -3.64 10.79
N GLU A 149 1.55 -3.68 10.19
CA GLU A 149 2.00 -2.75 9.17
C GLU A 149 2.42 -3.54 7.94
N VAL A 150 1.75 -3.29 6.82
CA VAL A 150 2.04 -3.94 5.54
C VAL A 150 2.65 -2.89 4.63
N VAL A 151 3.88 -3.13 4.17
CA VAL A 151 4.59 -2.24 3.25
C VAL A 151 4.75 -2.96 1.92
N MET A 152 4.30 -2.32 0.85
CA MET A 152 4.37 -2.87 -0.51
C MET A 152 5.01 -1.87 -1.44
N LYS A 153 5.81 -2.37 -2.39
CA LYS A 153 6.44 -1.52 -3.42
C LYS A 153 6.20 -2.10 -4.80
N ARG A 154 5.99 -1.23 -5.75
CA ARG A 154 5.87 -1.58 -7.17
C ARG A 154 6.62 -0.56 -8.00
N LYS A 155 7.53 -1.03 -8.85
CA LYS A 155 8.16 -0.20 -9.87
C LYS A 155 7.22 -0.10 -11.07
N ILE A 156 6.99 1.12 -11.53
CA ILE A 156 6.02 1.41 -12.58
C ILE A 156 6.75 1.63 -13.92
N GLY A 157 6.13 1.16 -15.00
CA GLY A 157 6.68 1.34 -16.34
C GLY A 157 7.73 0.31 -16.73
N VAL A 158 7.93 -0.74 -15.93
CA VAL A 158 8.79 -1.87 -16.32
C VAL A 158 7.95 -2.89 -17.06
N HIS A 159 8.23 -3.04 -18.34
CA HIS A 159 7.56 -4.04 -19.14
C HIS A 159 8.52 -5.21 -19.39
N PRO A 160 8.05 -6.46 -19.28
CA PRO A 160 8.89 -7.58 -19.67
C PRO A 160 9.24 -7.44 -21.15
N GLU A 161 10.50 -7.66 -21.49
CA GLU A 161 10.92 -7.69 -22.89
C GLU A 161 10.20 -8.84 -23.59
N MET A 162 9.56 -8.50 -24.68
CA MET A 162 8.90 -9.51 -25.50
C MET A 162 9.91 -10.27 -26.37
#